data_d65cc80835b5a4d565420116b7324dc1
#
_entry.id   d65cc80835b5a4d565420116b7324dc1
#
_cell.length_a   1.000
_cell.length_b   1.000
_cell.length_c   1.000
_cell.angle_alpha   90.00
_cell.angle_beta   90.00
_cell.angle_gamma   90.00
#
_symmetry.space_group_name_H-M   'P 1'
#
loop_
_entity.id
_entity.type
_entity.pdbx_description
1 polymer ?
#
loop_
_entity_poly.entity_id
_entity_poly.type
_entity_poly.pdbx_seq_one_letter_code
_entity_poly.pdbx_strand_id
1 'polypeptide(L)'
;MSVAKPLPHDSRIIEGKLKNGVAWKYRRHDNPPGKMWLMIRIDTGSLNETEEQRGLAHFMEHMCFNGTKHFAPGELIPYFESIGMEFGADLNAFTSFDQTVYMLFTPNTDVAQIDKALMVLSDYAFRANLPIAEIDKERGVVLEESRSGKSARQRIRDKVWPELFGGSRFARRLPIGEEDVISGAGRKEFVDYYRTW
;
A
#
# COMPACT_ATOMS: atom_id res chain seq x y z
N MET A 1 -23.26 31.57 -8.46
CA MET A 1 -22.61 30.27 -8.14
C MET A 1 -22.59 30.14 -6.63
N SER A 2 -23.29 29.15 -6.07
CA SER A 2 -23.23 28.88 -4.61
C SER A 2 -21.85 28.37 -4.28
N VAL A 3 -21.08 29.09 -3.46
CA VAL A 3 -19.83 28.60 -2.92
C VAL A 3 -20.15 27.43 -2.00
N ALA A 4 -19.68 26.25 -2.36
CA ALA A 4 -19.89 25.06 -1.54
C ALA A 4 -19.36 25.34 -0.12
N LYS A 5 -20.21 25.17 0.88
CA LYS A 5 -19.84 25.36 2.28
C LYS A 5 -18.78 24.31 2.61
N PRO A 6 -17.62 24.68 3.20
CA PRO A 6 -16.60 23.69 3.55
C PRO A 6 -17.17 22.64 4.52
N LEU A 7 -16.74 21.39 4.38
CA LEU A 7 -17.13 20.34 5.29
C LEU A 7 -16.68 20.66 6.74
N PRO A 8 -17.45 20.27 7.75
CA PRO A 8 -17.07 20.48 9.14
C PRO A 8 -15.73 19.79 9.42
N HIS A 9 -14.82 20.51 10.05
CA HIS A 9 -13.55 19.97 10.53
C HIS A 9 -13.71 19.43 11.96
N ASP A 10 -13.24 18.20 12.23
CA ASP A 10 -13.20 17.68 13.60
C ASP A 10 -12.05 18.35 14.37
N SER A 11 -12.39 19.21 15.33
CA SER A 11 -11.42 19.97 16.12
C SER A 11 -10.50 19.09 17.00
N ARG A 12 -10.79 17.79 17.12
CA ARG A 12 -9.93 16.83 17.83
C ARG A 12 -8.78 16.30 16.97
N ILE A 13 -8.77 16.60 15.68
CA ILE A 13 -7.68 16.23 14.79
C ILE A 13 -6.55 17.24 14.98
N ILE A 14 -5.39 16.73 15.36
CA ILE A 14 -4.13 17.47 15.38
C ILE A 14 -3.39 17.10 14.10
N GLU A 15 -2.89 18.08 13.37
CA GLU A 15 -2.20 17.86 12.10
C GLU A 15 -0.97 18.73 11.95
N GLY A 16 -0.06 18.30 11.10
CA GLY A 16 1.15 19.05 10.82
C GLY A 16 1.92 18.49 9.64
N LYS A 17 3.12 19.00 9.46
CA LYS A 17 4.02 18.59 8.38
C LYS A 17 5.43 18.39 8.92
N LEU A 18 6.07 17.29 8.55
CA LEU A 18 7.46 17.04 8.87
C LEU A 18 8.39 17.87 7.98
N LYS A 19 9.67 18.02 8.39
CA LYS A 19 10.67 18.76 7.61
C LYS A 19 10.89 18.22 6.19
N ASN A 20 10.68 16.91 5.99
CA ASN A 20 10.77 16.27 4.69
C ASN A 20 9.50 16.40 3.83
N GLY A 21 8.49 17.11 4.30
CA GLY A 21 7.26 17.36 3.56
C GLY A 21 6.10 16.40 3.86
N VAL A 22 6.33 15.31 4.60
CA VAL A 22 5.25 14.37 4.97
C VAL A 22 4.23 15.07 5.85
N ALA A 23 2.97 15.08 5.42
CA ALA A 23 1.84 15.54 6.23
C ALA A 23 1.42 14.44 7.20
N TRP A 24 1.05 14.82 8.40
CA TRP A 24 0.55 13.87 9.39
C TRP A 24 -0.72 14.39 10.05
N LYS A 25 -1.55 13.44 10.48
CA LYS A 25 -2.77 13.70 11.25
C LYS A 25 -2.82 12.74 12.42
N TYR A 26 -3.21 13.25 13.58
CA TYR A 26 -3.43 12.46 14.78
C TYR A 26 -4.81 12.78 15.35
N ARG A 27 -5.51 11.76 15.78
CA ARG A 27 -6.76 11.89 16.50
C ARG A 27 -6.81 10.89 17.64
N ARG A 28 -7.00 11.39 18.85
CA ARG A 28 -7.27 10.52 20.00
C ARG A 28 -8.61 9.83 19.83
N HIS A 29 -8.63 8.53 20.12
CA HIS A 29 -9.81 7.68 20.03
C HIS A 29 -9.77 6.65 21.15
N ASP A 30 -10.88 6.46 21.86
CA ASP A 30 -10.93 5.61 23.04
C ASP A 30 -11.72 4.28 22.81
N ASN A 31 -11.97 3.93 21.54
CA ASN A 31 -12.67 2.71 21.16
C ASN A 31 -12.00 2.02 19.94
N PRO A 32 -11.36 0.85 20.14
CA PRO A 32 -11.13 0.18 21.42
C PRO A 32 -10.06 0.90 22.27
N PRO A 33 -10.15 0.86 23.60
CA PRO A 33 -9.18 1.51 24.48
C PRO A 33 -7.81 0.80 24.41
N GLY A 34 -6.74 1.56 24.62
CA GLY A 34 -5.38 1.03 24.73
C GLY A 34 -4.79 0.48 23.42
N LYS A 35 -5.38 0.80 22.27
CA LYS A 35 -4.89 0.39 20.96
C LYS A 35 -4.61 1.61 20.07
N MET A 36 -3.80 1.44 19.03
CA MET A 36 -3.53 2.51 18.07
C MET A 36 -3.60 2.00 16.64
N TRP A 37 -4.23 2.78 15.77
CA TRP A 37 -4.14 2.66 14.33
C TRP A 37 -3.09 3.60 13.78
N LEU A 38 -2.12 3.03 13.08
CA LEU A 38 -1.12 3.78 12.34
C LEU A 38 -1.30 3.47 10.86
N MET A 39 -1.27 4.52 10.05
CA MET A 39 -1.40 4.36 8.60
C MET A 39 -0.39 5.27 7.92
N ILE A 40 0.19 4.79 6.82
CA ILE A 40 0.84 5.65 5.83
C ILE A 40 0.12 5.50 4.51
N ARG A 41 -0.20 6.63 3.91
CA ARG A 41 -0.76 6.72 2.57
C ARG A 41 0.27 7.33 1.65
N ILE A 42 0.53 6.65 0.57
CA ILE A 42 1.30 7.16 -0.56
C ILE A 42 0.30 7.57 -1.64
N ASP A 43 0.38 8.80 -2.11
CA ASP A 43 -0.51 9.35 -3.14
C ASP A 43 -0.11 8.86 -4.55
N THR A 44 -0.02 7.54 -4.67
CA THR A 44 0.25 6.85 -5.93
C THR A 44 -0.44 5.50 -5.97
N GLY A 45 -0.88 5.12 -7.15
CA GLY A 45 -1.53 3.85 -7.43
C GLY A 45 -1.45 3.54 -8.93
N SER A 46 -2.32 2.68 -9.41
CA SER A 46 -2.25 2.18 -10.79
C SER A 46 -2.46 3.26 -11.86
N LEU A 47 -3.09 4.40 -11.56
CA LEU A 47 -3.21 5.51 -12.50
C LEU A 47 -1.86 6.21 -12.79
N ASN A 48 -0.91 6.09 -11.90
CA ASN A 48 0.40 6.72 -12.03
C ASN A 48 1.39 5.89 -12.87
N GLU A 49 1.07 4.62 -13.11
CA GLU A 49 1.90 3.71 -13.88
C GLU A 49 2.03 4.10 -15.35
N THR A 50 3.19 3.89 -15.95
CA THR A 50 3.34 3.86 -17.42
C THR A 50 2.76 2.55 -17.99
N GLU A 51 2.79 2.37 -19.32
CA GLU A 51 2.33 1.11 -19.92
C GLU A 51 3.24 -0.07 -19.51
N GLU A 52 4.54 0.20 -19.35
CA GLU A 52 5.55 -0.79 -18.96
C GLU A 52 5.57 -1.06 -17.43
N GLN A 53 4.77 -0.32 -16.66
CA GLN A 53 4.68 -0.44 -15.19
C GLN A 53 3.33 -0.98 -14.71
N ARG A 54 2.45 -1.43 -15.60
CA ARG A 54 1.10 -1.86 -15.24
C ARG A 54 1.12 -3.05 -14.27
N GLY A 55 0.72 -2.79 -13.02
CA GLY A 55 0.72 -3.72 -11.91
C GLY A 55 1.87 -3.51 -10.91
N LEU A 56 2.83 -2.63 -11.20
CA LEU A 56 3.95 -2.39 -10.29
C LEU A 56 3.53 -1.65 -9.00
N ALA A 57 2.47 -0.84 -9.03
CA ALA A 57 1.94 -0.21 -7.82
C ALA A 57 1.53 -1.26 -6.78
N HIS A 58 0.76 -2.26 -7.20
CA HIS A 58 0.32 -3.36 -6.37
C HIS A 58 1.48 -4.30 -6.01
N PHE A 59 2.30 -4.66 -6.97
CA PHE A 59 3.47 -5.49 -6.70
C PHE A 59 4.46 -4.81 -5.74
N MET A 60 4.62 -3.49 -5.82
CA MET A 60 5.43 -2.71 -4.89
C MET A 60 4.87 -2.73 -3.46
N GLU A 61 3.55 -2.78 -3.31
CA GLU A 61 2.89 -2.99 -2.02
C GLU A 61 3.36 -4.30 -1.38
N HIS A 62 3.34 -5.43 -2.11
CA HIS A 62 3.86 -6.71 -1.65
C HIS A 62 5.34 -6.63 -1.29
N MET A 63 6.14 -5.95 -2.10
CA MET A 63 7.58 -5.85 -1.88
C MET A 63 7.96 -5.10 -0.60
N CYS A 64 7.12 -4.22 -0.09
CA CYS A 64 7.35 -3.55 1.19
C CYS A 64 7.37 -4.53 2.38
N PHE A 65 6.71 -5.67 2.27
CA PHE A 65 6.77 -6.74 3.28
C PHE A 65 7.98 -7.68 3.10
N ASN A 66 8.66 -7.60 1.96
CA ASN A 66 9.73 -8.51 1.54
C ASN A 66 11.14 -7.92 1.69
N GLY A 67 11.34 -7.09 2.72
CA GLY A 67 12.64 -6.58 3.13
C GLY A 67 12.79 -5.07 2.99
N THR A 68 13.20 -4.48 4.09
CA THR A 68 13.48 -3.06 4.24
C THR A 68 14.86 -2.86 4.87
N LYS A 69 15.25 -1.61 5.11
CA LYS A 69 16.51 -1.28 5.75
C LYS A 69 16.67 -1.94 7.14
N HIS A 70 15.61 -1.99 7.93
CA HIS A 70 15.66 -2.42 9.32
C HIS A 70 15.08 -3.83 9.55
N PHE A 71 14.48 -4.43 8.53
CA PHE A 71 13.92 -5.78 8.57
C PHE A 71 14.35 -6.55 7.33
N ALA A 72 15.05 -7.65 7.56
CA ALA A 72 15.36 -8.59 6.48
C ALA A 72 14.08 -9.29 5.97
N PRO A 73 14.11 -9.85 4.75
CA PRO A 73 13.00 -10.65 4.25
C PRO A 73 12.60 -11.75 5.25
N GLY A 74 11.31 -11.86 5.53
CA GLY A 74 10.75 -12.86 6.45
C GLY A 74 10.85 -12.51 7.94
N GLU A 75 11.41 -11.38 8.34
CA GLU A 75 11.50 -10.98 9.76
C GLU A 75 10.28 -10.18 10.26
N LEU A 76 9.67 -9.42 9.38
CA LEU A 76 8.64 -8.44 9.77
C LEU A 76 7.36 -9.09 10.31
N ILE A 77 6.83 -10.06 9.58
CA ILE A 77 5.57 -10.74 9.96
C ILE A 77 5.74 -11.49 11.27
N PRO A 78 6.77 -12.38 11.46
CA PRO A 78 7.01 -13.03 12.75
C PRO A 78 7.21 -12.05 13.91
N TYR A 79 7.84 -10.91 13.66
CA TYR A 79 7.97 -9.88 14.71
C TYR A 79 6.58 -9.38 15.16
N PHE A 80 5.71 -8.99 14.25
CA PHE A 80 4.38 -8.51 14.60
C PHE A 80 3.50 -9.60 15.22
N GLU A 81 3.58 -10.83 14.74
CA GLU A 81 2.89 -11.98 15.35
C GLU A 81 3.36 -12.21 16.79
N SER A 82 4.66 -12.07 17.07
CA SER A 82 5.21 -12.24 18.41
C SER A 82 4.67 -11.25 19.45
N ILE A 83 4.14 -10.12 19.02
CA ILE A 83 3.52 -9.10 19.87
C ILE A 83 1.98 -9.14 19.82
N GLY A 84 1.41 -10.17 19.20
CA GLY A 84 -0.05 -10.44 19.19
C GLY A 84 -0.81 -9.74 18.07
N MET A 85 -0.14 -9.36 16.97
CA MET A 85 -0.79 -8.87 15.75
C MET A 85 -0.96 -10.01 14.75
N GLU A 86 -2.05 -9.97 13.99
CA GLU A 86 -2.33 -10.94 12.91
C GLU A 86 -2.15 -10.30 11.53
N PHE A 87 -1.43 -11.00 10.63
CA PHE A 87 -1.33 -10.59 9.24
C PHE A 87 -2.71 -10.66 8.56
N GLY A 88 -3.06 -9.62 7.82
CA GLY A 88 -4.38 -9.46 7.19
C GLY A 88 -5.40 -8.74 8.07
N ALA A 89 -5.39 -8.95 9.39
CA ALA A 89 -6.29 -8.27 10.32
C ALA A 89 -5.68 -6.99 10.91
N ASP A 90 -4.47 -7.10 11.50
CA ASP A 90 -3.82 -6.00 12.21
C ASP A 90 -2.65 -5.38 11.42
N LEU A 91 -2.07 -6.14 10.50
CA LEU A 91 -1.03 -5.74 9.56
C LEU A 91 -1.57 -5.95 8.16
N ASN A 92 -1.87 -4.88 7.43
CA ASN A 92 -2.49 -4.95 6.13
C ASN A 92 -2.05 -3.80 5.22
N ALA A 93 -2.32 -3.94 3.93
CA ALA A 93 -2.13 -2.89 2.94
C ALA A 93 -3.18 -3.03 1.83
N PHE A 94 -3.32 -2.02 1.02
CA PHE A 94 -4.04 -2.09 -0.24
C PHE A 94 -3.52 -1.06 -1.25
N THR A 95 -3.61 -1.41 -2.50
CA THR A 95 -3.36 -0.52 -3.64
C THR A 95 -4.67 -0.24 -4.37
N SER A 96 -4.91 1.03 -4.65
CA SER A 96 -6.03 1.51 -5.45
C SER A 96 -5.53 2.22 -6.71
N PHE A 97 -6.41 2.95 -7.36
CA PHE A 97 -6.08 3.71 -8.57
C PHE A 97 -5.11 4.87 -8.31
N ASP A 98 -5.27 5.57 -7.18
CA ASP A 98 -4.60 6.83 -6.86
C ASP A 98 -3.86 6.82 -5.51
N GLN A 99 -3.86 5.69 -4.83
CA GLN A 99 -3.23 5.57 -3.51
C GLN A 99 -2.80 4.14 -3.20
N THR A 100 -1.73 4.03 -2.41
CA THR A 100 -1.31 2.81 -1.72
C THR A 100 -1.28 3.12 -0.23
N VAL A 101 -1.92 2.27 0.57
CA VAL A 101 -2.07 2.49 2.02
C VAL A 101 -1.55 1.27 2.77
N TYR A 102 -0.68 1.50 3.75
CA TYR A 102 -0.22 0.49 4.70
C TYR A 102 -0.79 0.79 6.07
N MET A 103 -1.26 -0.23 6.76
CA MET A 103 -2.00 -0.11 8.02
C MET A 103 -1.43 -1.05 9.07
N LEU A 104 -1.25 -0.52 10.28
CA LEU A 104 -0.83 -1.24 11.47
C LEU A 104 -1.80 -0.94 12.59
N PHE A 105 -2.37 -1.99 13.19
CA PHE A 105 -3.23 -1.89 14.34
C PHE A 105 -2.52 -2.50 15.56
N THR A 106 -1.88 -1.66 16.37
CA THR A 106 -1.09 -2.15 17.51
C THR A 106 -1.98 -2.66 18.64
N PRO A 107 -1.61 -3.77 19.30
CA PRO A 107 -2.41 -4.36 20.38
C PRO A 107 -2.44 -3.50 21.66
N ASN A 108 -1.50 -2.55 21.76
CA ASN A 108 -1.40 -1.63 22.89
C ASN A 108 -0.76 -0.30 22.45
N THR A 109 -0.57 0.61 23.39
CA THR A 109 0.04 1.93 23.20
C THR A 109 1.42 2.03 23.88
N ASP A 110 2.14 0.93 23.98
CA ASP A 110 3.54 0.93 24.43
C ASP A 110 4.40 1.75 23.46
N VAL A 111 5.18 2.68 24.00
CA VAL A 111 5.97 3.63 23.20
C VAL A 111 6.97 2.92 22.30
N ALA A 112 7.64 1.87 22.80
CA ALA A 112 8.63 1.15 22.01
C ALA A 112 7.97 0.39 20.82
N GLN A 113 6.77 -0.13 21.01
CA GLN A 113 6.01 -0.77 19.94
C GLN A 113 5.51 0.24 18.91
N ILE A 114 5.05 1.42 19.36
CA ILE A 114 4.64 2.50 18.47
C ILE A 114 5.84 3.00 17.65
N ASP A 115 6.98 3.24 18.29
CA ASP A 115 8.21 3.67 17.59
C ASP A 115 8.65 2.65 16.55
N LYS A 116 8.54 1.36 16.87
CA LYS A 116 8.85 0.28 15.94
C LYS A 116 7.87 0.26 14.75
N ALA A 117 6.58 0.41 15.01
CA ALA A 117 5.55 0.48 13.97
C ALA A 117 5.73 1.71 13.06
N LEU A 118 6.05 2.87 13.63
CA LEU A 118 6.38 4.07 12.85
C LEU A 118 7.65 3.89 12.02
N MET A 119 8.65 3.18 12.54
CA MET A 119 9.86 2.83 11.79
C MET A 119 9.53 1.95 10.60
N VAL A 120 8.67 0.94 10.77
CA VAL A 120 8.20 0.08 9.66
C VAL A 120 7.49 0.90 8.58
N LEU A 121 6.53 1.74 8.94
CA LEU A 121 5.85 2.61 7.98
C LEU A 121 6.82 3.57 7.26
N SER A 122 7.81 4.11 7.99
CA SER A 122 8.87 4.92 7.41
C SER A 122 9.76 4.12 6.45
N ASP A 123 10.02 2.84 6.75
CA ASP A 123 10.80 1.97 5.86
C ASP A 123 10.03 1.65 4.59
N TYR A 124 8.73 1.39 4.67
CA TYR A 124 7.89 1.19 3.49
C TYR A 124 7.94 2.39 2.55
N ALA A 125 7.82 3.61 3.09
CA ALA A 125 7.82 4.81 2.28
C ALA A 125 9.19 5.19 1.70
N PHE A 126 10.30 4.87 2.39
CA PHE A 126 11.60 5.47 2.05
C PHE A 126 12.77 4.49 1.97
N ARG A 127 12.62 3.21 2.37
CA ARG A 127 13.76 2.32 2.58
C ARG A 127 13.49 0.86 2.22
N ALA A 128 12.58 0.58 1.26
CA ALA A 128 12.42 -0.76 0.73
C ALA A 128 13.70 -1.19 -0.02
N ASN A 129 14.16 -2.41 0.23
CA ASN A 129 15.45 -2.91 -0.30
C ASN A 129 15.33 -3.45 -1.73
N LEU A 130 14.19 -4.00 -2.09
CA LEU A 130 13.88 -4.57 -3.41
C LEU A 130 14.94 -5.59 -3.88
N PRO A 131 15.25 -6.65 -3.11
CA PRO A 131 16.19 -7.68 -3.53
C PRO A 131 15.62 -8.44 -4.73
N ILE A 132 16.45 -8.72 -5.74
CA ILE A 132 15.99 -9.42 -6.95
C ILE A 132 15.40 -10.80 -6.63
N ALA A 133 16.01 -11.54 -5.70
CA ALA A 133 15.53 -12.86 -5.29
C ALA A 133 14.10 -12.80 -4.68
N GLU A 134 13.79 -11.76 -3.90
CA GLU A 134 12.45 -11.59 -3.33
C GLU A 134 11.45 -11.11 -4.37
N ILE A 135 11.87 -10.25 -5.31
CA ILE A 135 11.02 -9.86 -6.45
C ILE A 135 10.62 -11.11 -7.26
N ASP A 136 11.58 -11.98 -7.58
CA ASP A 136 11.31 -13.19 -8.39
C ASP A 136 10.43 -14.19 -7.65
N LYS A 137 10.61 -14.33 -6.34
CA LYS A 137 9.77 -15.15 -5.48
C LYS A 137 8.34 -14.60 -5.40
N GLU A 138 8.18 -13.32 -5.11
CA GLU A 138 6.88 -12.66 -4.92
C GLU A 138 6.11 -12.54 -6.25
N ARG A 139 6.80 -12.49 -7.38
CA ARG A 139 6.19 -12.50 -8.72
C ARG A 139 5.22 -13.65 -8.89
N GLY A 140 5.59 -14.84 -8.42
CA GLY A 140 4.73 -16.02 -8.45
C GLY A 140 3.43 -15.81 -7.65
N VAL A 141 3.51 -15.16 -6.50
CA VAL A 141 2.37 -14.86 -5.63
C VAL A 141 1.42 -13.88 -6.31
N VAL A 142 1.93 -12.77 -6.83
CA VAL A 142 1.13 -11.74 -7.53
C VAL A 142 0.46 -12.29 -8.79
N LEU A 143 1.17 -13.11 -9.57
CA LEU A 143 0.59 -13.78 -10.75
C LEU A 143 -0.50 -14.79 -10.37
N GLU A 144 -0.34 -15.51 -9.26
CA GLU A 144 -1.35 -16.45 -8.79
C GLU A 144 -2.58 -15.69 -8.23
N GLU A 145 -2.40 -14.56 -7.58
CA GLU A 145 -3.51 -13.70 -7.17
C GLU A 145 -4.29 -13.20 -8.40
N SER A 146 -3.61 -12.75 -9.45
CA SER A 146 -4.25 -12.38 -10.72
C SER A 146 -5.09 -13.52 -11.29
N ARG A 147 -4.57 -14.75 -11.26
CA ARG A 147 -5.26 -15.94 -11.79
C ARG A 147 -6.44 -16.35 -10.92
N SER A 148 -6.26 -16.38 -9.61
CA SER A 148 -7.31 -16.78 -8.67
C SER A 148 -8.45 -15.76 -8.62
N GLY A 149 -8.17 -14.51 -8.92
CA GLY A 149 -9.14 -13.43 -9.07
C GLY A 149 -10.09 -13.59 -10.25
N LYS A 150 -9.82 -14.49 -11.24
CA LYS A 150 -10.61 -14.67 -12.49
C LYS A 150 -11.98 -15.35 -12.28
N SER A 151 -12.77 -14.84 -11.33
CA SER A 151 -14.14 -15.28 -11.05
C SER A 151 -15.14 -14.84 -12.14
N ALA A 152 -16.38 -15.34 -12.08
CA ALA A 152 -17.47 -14.88 -12.96
C ALA A 152 -17.71 -13.36 -12.80
N ARG A 153 -17.63 -12.87 -11.56
CA ARG A 153 -17.75 -11.41 -11.25
C ARG A 153 -16.63 -10.60 -11.88
N GLN A 154 -15.40 -11.12 -11.86
CA GLN A 154 -14.26 -10.49 -12.50
C GLN A 154 -14.46 -10.40 -14.01
N ARG A 155 -14.87 -11.51 -14.68
CA ARG A 155 -15.13 -11.49 -16.13
C ARG A 155 -16.22 -10.50 -16.55
N ILE A 156 -17.24 -10.30 -15.71
CA ILE A 156 -18.26 -9.26 -15.92
C ILE A 156 -17.62 -7.88 -15.80
N ARG A 157 -16.86 -7.66 -14.74
CA ARG A 157 -16.14 -6.39 -14.52
C ARG A 157 -15.23 -6.04 -15.69
N ASP A 158 -14.46 -6.98 -16.18
CA ASP A 158 -13.50 -6.76 -17.28
C ASP A 158 -14.20 -6.33 -18.58
N LYS A 159 -15.46 -6.75 -18.79
CA LYS A 159 -16.27 -6.32 -19.92
C LYS A 159 -16.98 -4.99 -19.68
N VAL A 160 -17.51 -4.77 -18.48
CA VAL A 160 -18.32 -3.59 -18.15
C VAL A 160 -17.45 -2.38 -17.85
N TRP A 161 -16.28 -2.60 -17.24
CA TRP A 161 -15.39 -1.52 -16.80
C TRP A 161 -14.91 -0.61 -17.94
N PRO A 162 -14.42 -1.15 -19.09
CA PRO A 162 -14.05 -0.31 -20.23
C PRO A 162 -15.22 0.48 -20.81
N GLU A 163 -16.43 -0.05 -20.78
CA GLU A 163 -17.63 0.64 -21.28
C GLU A 163 -18.03 1.81 -20.38
N LEU A 164 -17.97 1.60 -19.04
CA LEU A 164 -18.31 2.64 -18.07
C LEU A 164 -17.27 3.77 -18.03
N PHE A 165 -15.99 3.45 -18.20
CA PHE A 165 -14.87 4.38 -18.07
C PHE A 165 -14.10 4.60 -19.37
N GLY A 166 -14.73 4.24 -20.50
CA GLY A 166 -14.13 4.37 -21.83
C GLY A 166 -13.57 5.77 -22.09
N GLY A 167 -12.38 5.82 -22.70
CA GLY A 167 -11.64 7.07 -22.94
C GLY A 167 -10.86 7.60 -21.73
N SER A 168 -11.04 7.06 -20.51
CA SER A 168 -10.25 7.43 -19.34
C SER A 168 -9.16 6.41 -19.02
N ARG A 169 -8.15 6.82 -18.23
CA ARG A 169 -7.12 5.90 -17.72
C ARG A 169 -7.69 4.81 -16.81
N PHE A 170 -8.77 5.08 -16.08
CA PHE A 170 -9.45 4.10 -15.23
C PHE A 170 -9.85 2.83 -15.97
N ALA A 171 -10.24 2.95 -17.24
CA ALA A 171 -10.65 1.81 -18.06
C ALA A 171 -9.53 0.77 -18.23
N ARG A 172 -8.25 1.19 -18.12
CA ARG A 172 -7.06 0.39 -18.47
C ARG A 172 -6.03 0.30 -17.34
N ARG A 173 -6.36 0.74 -16.14
CA ARG A 173 -5.42 0.82 -15.00
C ARG A 173 -5.98 0.12 -13.77
N LEU A 174 -6.48 -1.11 -13.94
CA LEU A 174 -6.84 -1.93 -12.78
C LEU A 174 -5.58 -2.21 -11.94
N PRO A 175 -5.64 -2.07 -10.61
CA PRO A 175 -4.47 -2.25 -9.75
C PRO A 175 -3.77 -3.60 -9.87
N ILE A 176 -4.51 -4.66 -10.20
CA ILE A 176 -3.93 -6.00 -10.42
C ILE A 176 -2.91 -6.05 -11.57
N GLY A 177 -2.98 -5.09 -12.50
CA GLY A 177 -2.04 -4.93 -13.60
C GLY A 177 -2.19 -5.93 -14.74
N GLU A 178 -1.10 -6.09 -15.51
CA GLU A 178 -1.01 -6.99 -16.66
C GLU A 178 0.01 -8.11 -16.42
N GLU A 179 -0.38 -9.35 -16.64
CA GLU A 179 0.46 -10.52 -16.39
C GLU A 179 1.79 -10.49 -17.15
N ASP A 180 1.78 -9.99 -18.38
CA ASP A 180 3.00 -9.91 -19.21
C ASP A 180 3.97 -8.88 -18.65
N VAL A 181 3.49 -7.72 -18.16
CA VAL A 181 4.30 -6.69 -17.51
C VAL A 181 4.87 -7.21 -16.19
N ILE A 182 4.03 -7.79 -15.34
CA ILE A 182 4.43 -8.36 -14.05
C ILE A 182 5.48 -9.46 -14.25
N SER A 183 5.30 -10.32 -15.26
CA SER A 183 6.24 -11.41 -15.57
C SER A 183 7.60 -10.91 -16.05
N GLY A 184 7.62 -9.82 -16.81
CA GLY A 184 8.84 -9.26 -17.41
C GLY A 184 9.57 -8.21 -16.59
N ALA A 185 8.91 -7.60 -15.60
CA ALA A 185 9.48 -6.51 -14.83
C ALA A 185 10.71 -6.95 -14.03
N GLY A 186 11.84 -6.27 -14.22
CA GLY A 186 13.06 -6.48 -13.47
C GLY A 186 13.21 -5.48 -12.32
N ARG A 187 14.28 -5.63 -11.51
CA ARG A 187 14.53 -4.77 -10.36
C ARG A 187 14.56 -3.27 -10.72
N LYS A 188 15.03 -2.94 -11.93
CA LYS A 188 15.14 -1.55 -12.37
C LYS A 188 13.78 -0.87 -12.38
N GLU A 189 12.78 -1.52 -12.94
CA GLU A 189 11.41 -1.00 -13.05
C GLU A 189 10.81 -0.75 -11.65
N PHE A 190 11.04 -1.64 -10.70
CA PHE A 190 10.63 -1.46 -9.30
C PHE A 190 11.33 -0.27 -8.63
N VAL A 191 12.64 -0.16 -8.80
CA VAL A 191 13.41 0.95 -8.23
C VAL A 191 12.99 2.28 -8.84
N ASP A 192 12.77 2.33 -10.13
CA ASP A 192 12.33 3.54 -10.84
C ASP A 192 10.94 3.96 -10.36
N TYR A 193 10.00 3.02 -10.25
CA TYR A 193 8.66 3.29 -9.70
C TYR A 193 8.75 3.81 -8.25
N TYR A 194 9.46 3.09 -7.38
CA TYR A 194 9.60 3.43 -5.96
C TYR A 194 10.26 4.80 -5.72
N ARG A 195 11.24 5.17 -6.52
CA ARG A 195 11.93 6.46 -6.41
C ARG A 195 11.13 7.63 -6.98
N THR A 196 10.25 7.35 -7.92
CA THR A 196 9.41 8.37 -8.54
C THR A 196 8.26 8.77 -7.62
N TRP A 197 7.72 7.81 -6.94
CA TRP A 197 6.51 7.98 -6.14
C TRP A 197 6.74 7.81 -4.64
#